data_86d57b8487cfc904611a9915775068e8
#
_entry.id   86d57b8487cfc904611a9915775068e8
#
_cell.length_a   1.000
_cell.length_b   1.000
_cell.length_c   1.000
_cell.angle_alpha   90.00
_cell.angle_beta   90.00
_cell.angle_gamma   90.00
#
_symmetry.space_group_name_H-M   'P 1'
#
loop_
_entity.id
_entity.type
_entity.pdbx_description
1 polymer ?
#
loop_
_entity_poly.entity_id
_entity_poly.type
_entity_poly.pdbx_seq_one_letter_code
_entity_poly.pdbx_strand_id
1 'polypeptide(L)'
;IHDIDPEVMKTLAVNFFINASLIGWSKQEENRAKYNCNVPWAILLDPTSACNLHCTGCWAAEYGNKLNLTFDEIDSIIQQGKKLGVYMYIYTGGEPLTRKNDLIRLCEKHNDCVFLCFTNATLIDEKFADEMLRVKNFIPAISLEGDEVSTDSRRGQGTYQKVVRAMKLLHEKKLPYGISSCYTSVNYEKITSDTYYNSLIDMGAYFIWYFHYMPVGNDAAPELLPNPKQRETVYHRIRHLRATKPLFAMDFQNDAEYVGGCIAGGKRYLHINANGDVDPCVFVHYSNANIRECTLLEALQSPI
;
A
#
# COMPACT_ATOMS: atom_id res chain seq x y z
N ILE A 1 -5.76 18.18 -9.76
CA ILE A 1 -4.84 17.81 -10.86
C ILE A 1 -3.84 18.94 -11.14
N HIS A 2 -4.23 20.21 -11.01
CA HIS A 2 -3.32 21.35 -11.25
C HIS A 2 -2.22 21.52 -10.18
N ASP A 3 -2.31 20.80 -9.08
CA ASP A 3 -1.39 20.91 -7.94
C ASP A 3 -0.30 19.83 -7.91
N ILE A 4 -0.22 18.98 -8.93
CA ILE A 4 0.85 17.98 -9.08
C ILE A 4 1.88 18.49 -10.10
N ASP A 5 3.15 18.20 -9.83
CA ASP A 5 4.22 18.45 -10.80
C ASP A 5 3.89 17.77 -12.15
N PRO A 6 3.95 18.48 -13.29
CA PRO A 6 3.51 17.96 -14.59
C PRO A 6 4.29 16.72 -15.04
N GLU A 7 5.60 16.63 -14.74
CA GLU A 7 6.42 15.49 -15.15
C GLU A 7 6.15 14.28 -14.24
N VAL A 8 5.85 14.50 -12.95
CA VAL A 8 5.39 13.44 -12.05
C VAL A 8 4.03 12.91 -12.52
N MET A 9 3.07 13.80 -12.83
CA MET A 9 1.77 13.42 -13.33
C MET A 9 1.88 12.60 -14.63
N LYS A 10 2.68 13.06 -15.58
CA LYS A 10 2.90 12.37 -16.86
C LYS A 10 3.50 10.99 -16.65
N THR A 11 4.55 10.87 -15.83
CA THR A 11 5.21 9.59 -15.55
C THR A 11 4.23 8.61 -14.90
N LEU A 12 3.51 9.04 -13.88
CA LEU A 12 2.51 8.21 -13.20
C LEU A 12 1.37 7.81 -14.14
N ALA A 13 0.88 8.73 -14.97
CA ALA A 13 -0.19 8.41 -15.93
C ALA A 13 0.28 7.36 -16.96
N VAL A 14 1.48 7.50 -17.51
CA VAL A 14 2.04 6.51 -18.44
C VAL A 14 2.24 5.16 -17.74
N ASN A 15 2.87 5.15 -16.57
CA ASN A 15 3.20 3.90 -15.90
C ASN A 15 1.94 3.18 -15.38
N PHE A 16 0.96 3.91 -14.84
CA PHE A 16 -0.26 3.31 -14.31
C PHE A 16 -1.25 2.92 -15.41
N PHE A 17 -1.59 3.85 -16.32
CA PHE A 17 -2.63 3.57 -17.32
C PHE A 17 -2.09 2.81 -18.52
N ILE A 18 -0.90 3.17 -19.04
CA ILE A 18 -0.36 2.51 -20.22
C ILE A 18 0.39 1.24 -19.85
N ASN A 19 1.41 1.33 -18.99
CA ASN A 19 2.26 0.18 -18.70
C ASN A 19 1.55 -0.86 -17.85
N ALA A 20 0.96 -0.50 -16.69
CA ALA A 20 0.35 -1.45 -15.78
C ALA A 20 -1.04 -1.90 -16.24
N SER A 21 -1.90 -0.98 -16.72
CA SER A 21 -3.30 -1.30 -16.97
C SER A 21 -3.59 -1.70 -18.44
N LEU A 22 -2.85 -1.21 -19.43
CA LEU A 22 -3.08 -1.57 -20.83
C LEU A 22 -2.10 -2.65 -21.30
N ILE A 23 -0.80 -2.33 -21.35
CA ILE A 23 0.23 -3.26 -21.85
C ILE A 23 0.37 -4.45 -20.88
N GLY A 24 0.46 -4.17 -19.57
CA GLY A 24 0.63 -5.16 -18.53
C GLY A 24 -0.55 -6.14 -18.50
N TRP A 25 -1.77 -5.62 -18.54
CA TRP A 25 -2.96 -6.47 -18.53
C TRP A 25 -2.99 -7.43 -19.72
N SER A 26 -2.77 -6.97 -20.93
CA SER A 26 -2.71 -7.83 -22.12
C SER A 26 -1.70 -8.96 -21.95
N LYS A 27 -0.49 -8.59 -21.49
CA LYS A 27 0.60 -9.56 -21.25
C LYS A 27 0.28 -10.54 -20.11
N GLN A 28 -0.43 -10.10 -19.07
CA GLN A 28 -0.91 -10.99 -18.01
C GLN A 28 -1.92 -12.02 -18.53
N GLU A 29 -2.87 -11.59 -19.39
CA GLU A 29 -3.83 -12.52 -19.99
C GLU A 29 -3.13 -13.59 -20.87
N GLU A 30 -2.15 -13.18 -21.69
CA GLU A 30 -1.34 -14.12 -22.47
C GLU A 30 -0.60 -15.12 -21.56
N ASN A 31 0.03 -14.63 -20.48
CA ASN A 31 0.76 -15.47 -19.55
C ASN A 31 -0.16 -16.37 -18.70
N ARG A 32 -1.36 -15.92 -18.33
CA ARG A 32 -2.37 -16.76 -17.66
C ARG A 32 -2.75 -17.97 -18.53
N ALA A 33 -3.01 -17.73 -19.81
CA ALA A 33 -3.32 -18.80 -20.77
C ALA A 33 -2.12 -19.73 -20.97
N LYS A 34 -0.93 -19.16 -21.15
CA LYS A 34 0.30 -19.92 -21.42
C LYS A 34 0.73 -20.81 -20.28
N TYR A 35 0.65 -20.33 -19.04
CA TYR A 35 1.17 -21.02 -17.85
C TYR A 35 0.08 -21.70 -17.02
N ASN A 36 -1.19 -21.55 -17.41
CA ASN A 36 -2.35 -22.08 -16.71
C ASN A 36 -2.38 -21.74 -15.21
N CYS A 37 -2.05 -20.48 -14.88
CA CYS A 37 -2.10 -19.96 -13.52
C CYS A 37 -2.53 -18.48 -13.53
N ASN A 38 -3.00 -17.97 -12.39
CA ASN A 38 -3.24 -16.54 -12.26
C ASN A 38 -1.93 -15.76 -12.30
N VAL A 39 -1.95 -14.59 -12.98
CA VAL A 39 -0.89 -13.61 -12.92
C VAL A 39 -1.47 -12.35 -12.28
N PRO A 40 -0.94 -11.88 -11.14
CA PRO A 40 -1.47 -10.73 -10.43
C PRO A 40 -1.24 -9.43 -11.22
N TRP A 41 -2.09 -8.43 -10.96
CA TRP A 41 -1.89 -7.07 -11.47
C TRP A 41 -0.85 -6.29 -10.66
N ALA A 42 -0.76 -6.57 -9.36
CA ALA A 42 0.20 -5.94 -8.45
C ALA A 42 0.90 -6.98 -7.57
N ILE A 43 2.12 -6.66 -7.18
CA ILE A 43 2.87 -7.43 -6.18
C ILE A 43 3.12 -6.53 -4.96
N LEU A 44 2.68 -7.01 -3.79
CA LEU A 44 3.02 -6.39 -2.52
C LEU A 44 4.35 -6.95 -2.03
N LEU A 45 5.22 -6.08 -1.55
CA LEU A 45 6.56 -6.43 -1.09
C LEU A 45 6.81 -5.83 0.29
N ASP A 46 7.34 -6.64 1.21
CA ASP A 46 7.91 -6.16 2.47
C ASP A 46 9.43 -6.04 2.32
N PRO A 47 9.98 -4.86 1.99
CA PRO A 47 11.43 -4.69 1.89
C PRO A 47 12.14 -5.01 3.19
N THR A 48 11.44 -4.84 4.32
CA THR A 48 11.94 -5.09 5.67
C THR A 48 10.79 -5.32 6.65
N SER A 49 11.02 -6.13 7.67
CA SER A 49 10.13 -6.22 8.83
C SER A 49 10.43 -5.14 9.89
N ALA A 50 11.56 -4.43 9.80
CA ALA A 50 11.93 -3.39 10.74
C ALA A 50 10.98 -2.18 10.65
N CYS A 51 10.54 -1.69 11.79
CA CYS A 51 9.71 -0.49 11.90
C CYS A 51 10.24 0.44 13.00
N ASN A 52 10.11 1.72 12.80
CA ASN A 52 10.46 2.75 13.79
C ASN A 52 9.29 3.14 14.71
N LEU A 53 8.14 2.46 14.59
CA LEU A 53 6.97 2.59 15.45
C LEU A 53 6.54 1.22 16.00
N HIS A 54 5.74 1.23 17.07
CA HIS A 54 5.08 0.05 17.68
C HIS A 54 3.59 0.32 17.80
N CYS A 55 2.87 0.19 16.69
CA CYS A 55 1.45 0.49 16.64
C CYS A 55 0.62 -0.62 17.30
N THR A 56 -0.38 -0.26 18.11
CA THR A 56 -1.31 -1.21 18.72
C THR A 56 -2.03 -2.03 17.65
N GLY A 57 -1.97 -3.35 17.74
CA GLY A 57 -2.62 -4.27 16.80
C GLY A 57 -2.01 -4.23 15.40
N CYS A 58 -0.71 -4.08 15.28
CA CYS A 58 -0.02 -4.11 13.99
C CYS A 58 0.07 -5.54 13.46
N TRP A 59 -0.47 -5.81 12.27
CA TRP A 59 -0.40 -7.14 11.64
C TRP A 59 1.03 -7.57 11.32
N ALA A 60 1.92 -6.61 11.00
CA ALA A 60 3.31 -6.88 10.67
C ALA A 60 4.21 -7.16 11.90
N ALA A 61 3.70 -7.01 13.13
CA ALA A 61 4.43 -7.36 14.34
C ALA A 61 4.83 -8.85 14.41
N GLU A 62 4.10 -9.71 13.69
CA GLU A 62 4.41 -11.16 13.54
C GLU A 62 5.84 -11.41 13.08
N TYR A 63 6.35 -10.61 12.15
CA TYR A 63 7.64 -10.82 11.52
C TYR A 63 8.84 -10.28 12.32
N GLY A 64 8.60 -9.65 13.47
CA GLY A 64 9.66 -9.00 14.26
C GLY A 64 10.30 -7.83 13.50
N ASN A 65 11.62 -7.62 13.66
CA ASN A 65 12.29 -6.43 13.12
C ASN A 65 13.65 -6.71 12.45
N LYS A 66 13.94 -7.96 12.09
CA LYS A 66 15.26 -8.37 11.59
C LYS A 66 15.27 -8.91 10.17
N LEU A 67 14.10 -9.19 9.61
CA LEU A 67 13.97 -9.76 8.27
C LEU A 67 14.08 -8.66 7.21
N ASN A 68 14.76 -8.98 6.11
CA ASN A 68 14.94 -8.07 4.99
C ASN A 68 15.04 -8.85 3.69
N LEU A 69 14.41 -8.35 2.65
CA LEU A 69 14.77 -8.65 1.27
C LEU A 69 15.99 -7.79 0.90
N THR A 70 16.98 -8.36 0.25
CA THR A 70 18.09 -7.58 -0.31
C THR A 70 17.64 -6.72 -1.49
N PHE A 71 18.43 -5.73 -1.87
CA PHE A 71 18.19 -4.94 -3.07
C PHE A 71 18.06 -5.84 -4.32
N ASP A 72 18.96 -6.80 -4.47
CA ASP A 72 19.01 -7.70 -5.62
C ASP A 72 17.82 -8.68 -5.64
N GLU A 73 17.32 -9.14 -4.49
CA GLU A 73 16.11 -9.95 -4.41
C GLU A 73 14.88 -9.14 -4.88
N ILE A 74 14.71 -7.91 -4.40
CA ILE A 74 13.60 -7.05 -4.83
C ILE A 74 13.71 -6.71 -6.33
N ASP A 75 14.90 -6.39 -6.80
CA ASP A 75 15.18 -6.16 -8.22
C ASP A 75 14.81 -7.37 -9.09
N SER A 76 15.21 -8.56 -8.65
CA SER A 76 14.88 -9.82 -9.33
C SER A 76 13.36 -10.07 -9.39
N ILE A 77 12.64 -9.84 -8.28
CA ILE A 77 11.18 -9.96 -8.22
C ILE A 77 10.53 -9.00 -9.25
N ILE A 78 10.98 -7.75 -9.30
CA ILE A 78 10.44 -6.76 -10.24
C ILE A 78 10.74 -7.18 -11.69
N GLN A 79 11.94 -7.64 -11.98
CA GLN A 79 12.30 -8.12 -13.33
C GLN A 79 11.45 -9.33 -13.75
N GLN A 80 11.22 -10.29 -12.86
CA GLN A 80 10.36 -11.45 -13.09
C GLN A 80 8.91 -11.02 -13.28
N GLY A 81 8.41 -10.11 -12.43
CA GLY A 81 7.06 -9.55 -12.55
C GLY A 81 6.85 -8.86 -13.89
N LYS A 82 7.78 -8.05 -14.37
CA LYS A 82 7.72 -7.38 -15.69
C LYS A 82 7.65 -8.38 -16.85
N LYS A 83 8.35 -9.51 -16.76
CA LYS A 83 8.24 -10.60 -17.74
C LYS A 83 6.82 -11.17 -17.78
N LEU A 84 6.12 -11.20 -16.66
CA LEU A 84 4.74 -11.65 -16.55
C LEU A 84 3.70 -10.57 -16.87
N GLY A 85 4.11 -9.30 -17.00
CA GLY A 85 3.23 -8.16 -17.26
C GLY A 85 2.86 -7.34 -16.03
N VAL A 86 3.55 -7.54 -14.90
CA VAL A 86 3.32 -6.75 -13.67
C VAL A 86 4.18 -5.49 -13.69
N TYR A 87 3.54 -4.33 -13.58
CA TYR A 87 4.20 -3.01 -13.53
C TYR A 87 3.75 -2.17 -12.32
N MET A 88 2.90 -2.73 -11.46
CA MET A 88 2.48 -2.12 -10.21
C MET A 88 3.07 -2.87 -9.03
N TYR A 89 3.85 -2.18 -8.21
CA TYR A 89 4.45 -2.72 -6.99
C TYR A 89 4.04 -1.90 -5.79
N ILE A 90 3.77 -2.57 -4.68
CA ILE A 90 3.30 -1.93 -3.45
C ILE A 90 4.25 -2.31 -2.32
N TYR A 91 4.94 -1.34 -1.77
CA TYR A 91 5.79 -1.55 -0.60
C TYR A 91 4.95 -1.47 0.68
N THR A 92 5.14 -2.46 1.55
CA THR A 92 4.49 -2.58 2.85
C THR A 92 5.46 -3.24 3.85
N GLY A 93 4.99 -3.95 4.88
CA GLY A 93 5.81 -4.65 5.86
C GLY A 93 5.92 -3.91 7.19
N GLY A 94 7.13 -3.72 7.71
CA GLY A 94 7.44 -2.85 8.82
C GLY A 94 7.26 -1.38 8.42
N GLU A 95 8.34 -0.61 8.39
CA GLU A 95 8.33 0.71 7.75
C GLU A 95 9.27 0.69 6.54
N PRO A 96 8.74 0.70 5.30
CA PRO A 96 9.57 0.62 4.11
C PRO A 96 10.59 1.75 4.00
N LEU A 97 10.28 2.95 4.50
CA LEU A 97 11.18 4.10 4.42
C LEU A 97 12.39 4.01 5.35
N THR A 98 12.50 3.01 6.20
CA THR A 98 13.79 2.68 6.86
C THR A 98 14.85 2.28 5.82
N ARG A 99 14.39 1.87 4.62
CA ARG A 99 15.22 1.52 3.45
C ARG A 99 15.03 2.48 2.27
N LYS A 100 14.66 3.72 2.52
CA LYS A 100 14.29 4.71 1.50
C LYS A 100 15.32 4.86 0.36
N ASN A 101 16.62 4.72 0.65
CA ASN A 101 17.66 4.80 -0.37
C ASN A 101 17.58 3.64 -1.39
N ASP A 102 17.34 2.42 -0.93
CA ASP A 102 17.18 1.26 -1.82
C ASP A 102 15.89 1.40 -2.65
N LEU A 103 14.80 1.86 -2.03
CA LEU A 103 13.52 2.06 -2.73
C LEU A 103 13.65 3.09 -3.86
N ILE A 104 14.33 4.21 -3.62
CA ILE A 104 14.59 5.21 -4.67
C ILE A 104 15.44 4.63 -5.82
N ARG A 105 16.48 3.86 -5.49
CA ARG A 105 17.31 3.19 -6.52
C ARG A 105 16.50 2.18 -7.35
N LEU A 106 15.56 1.46 -6.72
CA LEU A 106 14.64 0.56 -7.43
C LEU A 106 13.68 1.34 -8.33
N CYS A 107 13.12 2.46 -7.85
CA CYS A 107 12.27 3.34 -8.66
C CYS A 107 13.01 3.89 -9.89
N GLU A 108 14.27 4.28 -9.72
CA GLU A 108 15.12 4.76 -10.81
C GLU A 108 15.42 3.64 -11.83
N LYS A 109 15.78 2.45 -11.35
CA LYS A 109 16.09 1.29 -12.21
C LYS A 109 14.87 0.79 -12.98
N HIS A 110 13.69 0.87 -12.37
CA HIS A 110 12.41 0.43 -12.94
C HIS A 110 11.49 1.63 -13.19
N ASN A 111 11.96 2.59 -13.94
CA ASN A 111 11.26 3.86 -14.22
C ASN A 111 9.98 3.70 -15.05
N ASP A 112 9.74 2.51 -15.59
CA ASP A 112 8.53 2.09 -16.30
C ASP A 112 7.45 1.46 -15.38
N CYS A 113 7.73 1.33 -14.09
CA CYS A 113 6.80 0.81 -13.08
C CYS A 113 6.23 1.93 -12.22
N VAL A 114 5.10 1.64 -11.54
CA VAL A 114 4.54 2.45 -10.46
C VAL A 114 4.83 1.78 -9.13
N PHE A 115 5.29 2.57 -8.18
CA PHE A 115 5.55 2.14 -6.80
C PHE A 115 4.64 2.90 -5.83
N LEU A 116 3.68 2.20 -5.25
CA LEU A 116 2.91 2.69 -4.10
C LEU A 116 3.62 2.24 -2.82
N CYS A 117 3.66 3.07 -1.79
CA CYS A 117 4.29 2.74 -0.52
C CYS A 117 3.37 3.04 0.65
N PHE A 118 2.91 2.01 1.35
CA PHE A 118 2.29 2.18 2.65
C PHE A 118 3.36 2.56 3.66
N THR A 119 3.24 3.74 4.27
CA THR A 119 4.23 4.28 5.18
C THR A 119 3.59 5.03 6.34
N ASN A 120 4.25 5.01 7.49
CA ASN A 120 3.89 5.88 8.59
C ASN A 120 4.34 7.35 8.37
N ALA A 121 5.03 7.63 7.27
CA ALA A 121 5.48 8.94 6.79
C ALA A 121 6.44 9.70 7.73
N THR A 122 6.79 9.17 8.90
CA THR A 122 7.64 9.88 9.88
C THR A 122 9.09 10.06 9.39
N LEU A 123 9.49 9.34 8.34
CA LEU A 123 10.81 9.39 7.72
C LEU A 123 10.84 10.17 6.39
N ILE A 124 9.73 10.80 6.00
CA ILE A 124 9.67 11.70 4.85
C ILE A 124 10.28 13.03 5.26
N ASP A 125 11.41 13.35 4.65
CA ASP A 125 12.14 14.60 4.80
C ASP A 125 12.31 15.30 3.44
N GLU A 126 12.83 16.53 3.44
CA GLU A 126 13.10 17.33 2.23
C GLU A 126 13.90 16.55 1.19
N LYS A 127 14.98 15.90 1.61
CA LYS A 127 15.86 15.14 0.74
C LYS A 127 15.10 13.98 0.06
N PHE A 128 14.27 13.26 0.83
CA PHE A 128 13.49 12.16 0.25
C PHE A 128 12.40 12.67 -0.70
N ALA A 129 11.76 13.79 -0.39
CA ALA A 129 10.79 14.42 -1.29
C ALA A 129 11.45 14.90 -2.60
N ASP A 130 12.68 15.42 -2.56
CA ASP A 130 13.44 15.76 -3.77
C ASP A 130 13.77 14.52 -4.61
N GLU A 131 14.12 13.41 -3.97
CA GLU A 131 14.34 12.15 -4.66
C GLU A 131 13.04 11.61 -5.29
N MET A 132 11.89 11.75 -4.63
CA MET A 132 10.59 11.41 -5.22
C MET A 132 10.30 12.25 -6.49
N LEU A 133 10.58 13.56 -6.47
CA LEU A 133 10.48 14.42 -7.66
C LEU A 133 11.41 13.96 -8.78
N ARG A 134 12.60 13.49 -8.44
CA ARG A 134 13.58 13.01 -9.41
C ARG A 134 13.15 11.72 -10.09
N VAL A 135 12.67 10.72 -9.33
CA VAL A 135 12.27 9.42 -9.89
C VAL A 135 10.86 9.41 -10.47
N LYS A 136 9.93 10.23 -9.95
CA LYS A 136 8.59 10.53 -10.49
C LYS A 136 7.57 9.38 -10.47
N ASN A 137 7.94 8.19 -10.06
CA ASN A 137 7.12 6.98 -10.10
C ASN A 137 6.81 6.38 -8.73
N PHE A 138 7.04 7.14 -7.65
CA PHE A 138 6.78 6.74 -6.26
C PHE A 138 5.61 7.53 -5.68
N ILE A 139 4.65 6.84 -5.06
CA ILE A 139 3.46 7.43 -4.44
C ILE A 139 3.33 6.91 -3.01
N PRO A 140 3.39 7.74 -1.96
CA PRO A 140 3.12 7.30 -0.60
C PRO A 140 1.61 7.22 -0.34
N ALA A 141 1.19 6.14 0.35
CA ALA A 141 -0.09 5.99 1.02
C ALA A 141 0.16 6.12 2.53
N ILE A 142 -0.12 7.30 3.05
CA ILE A 142 0.29 7.72 4.39
C ILE A 142 -0.69 7.18 5.43
N SER A 143 -0.16 6.50 6.43
CA SER A 143 -0.96 5.94 7.52
C SER A 143 -1.47 7.04 8.47
N LEU A 144 -2.80 7.19 8.55
CA LEU A 144 -3.46 8.18 9.40
C LEU A 144 -4.79 7.64 9.93
N GLU A 145 -5.03 7.75 11.25
CA GLU A 145 -6.15 7.10 11.93
C GLU A 145 -7.28 8.08 12.31
N GLY A 146 -7.30 9.25 11.72
CA GLY A 146 -8.23 10.34 12.04
C GLY A 146 -7.51 11.58 12.53
N ASP A 147 -7.94 12.12 13.67
CA ASP A 147 -7.30 13.25 14.34
C ASP A 147 -6.04 12.86 15.13
N GLU A 148 -5.44 13.83 15.81
CA GLU A 148 -4.24 13.65 16.62
C GLU A 148 -4.44 12.60 17.72
N VAL A 149 -5.58 12.68 18.44
CA VAL A 149 -5.88 11.74 19.51
C VAL A 149 -5.98 10.31 18.98
N SER A 150 -6.72 10.12 17.91
CA SER A 150 -6.92 8.78 17.30
C SER A 150 -5.62 8.22 16.71
N THR A 151 -4.82 9.05 16.09
CA THR A 151 -3.55 8.64 15.49
C THR A 151 -2.49 8.33 16.55
N ASP A 152 -2.31 9.22 17.52
CA ASP A 152 -1.29 9.07 18.55
C ASP A 152 -1.62 7.92 19.52
N SER A 153 -2.89 7.69 19.82
CA SER A 153 -3.30 6.57 20.70
C SER A 153 -2.94 5.20 20.11
N ARG A 154 -2.97 5.04 18.78
CA ARG A 154 -2.65 3.79 18.12
C ARG A 154 -1.18 3.68 17.70
N ARG A 155 -0.57 4.81 17.27
CA ARG A 155 0.74 4.82 16.61
C ARG A 155 1.86 5.38 17.46
N GLY A 156 1.54 5.92 18.63
CA GLY A 156 2.47 6.56 19.56
C GLY A 156 2.46 8.07 19.48
N GLN A 157 2.72 8.69 20.64
CA GLN A 157 2.65 10.12 20.88
C GLN A 157 3.52 10.93 19.89
N GLY A 158 2.96 11.98 19.32
CA GLY A 158 3.62 12.89 18.38
C GLY A 158 3.73 12.36 16.95
N THR A 159 3.15 11.19 16.64
CA THR A 159 3.12 10.63 15.29
C THR A 159 2.27 11.50 14.37
N TYR A 160 1.09 11.94 14.80
CA TYR A 160 0.21 12.82 14.02
C TYR A 160 0.92 14.06 13.51
N GLN A 161 1.64 14.76 14.37
CA GLN A 161 2.35 15.99 14.00
C GLN A 161 3.46 15.74 12.97
N LYS A 162 4.12 14.58 13.02
CA LYS A 162 5.12 14.19 12.01
C LYS A 162 4.45 13.89 10.67
N VAL A 163 3.32 13.19 10.68
CA VAL A 163 2.53 12.88 9.49
C VAL A 163 2.04 14.15 8.80
N VAL A 164 1.43 15.07 9.55
CA VAL A 164 0.94 16.35 9.00
C VAL A 164 2.06 17.16 8.38
N ARG A 165 3.25 17.20 9.00
CA ARG A 165 4.43 17.86 8.41
C ARG A 165 4.85 17.22 7.09
N ALA A 166 4.85 15.88 7.02
CA ALA A 166 5.18 15.17 5.79
C ALA A 166 4.16 15.46 4.68
N MET A 167 2.86 15.44 5.01
CA MET A 167 1.78 15.77 4.05
C MET A 167 1.95 17.21 3.51
N LYS A 168 2.20 18.16 4.39
CA LYS A 168 2.44 19.56 4.00
C LYS A 168 3.65 19.68 3.07
N LEU A 169 4.77 19.05 3.39
CA LEU A 169 5.97 19.04 2.56
C LEU A 169 5.70 18.47 1.16
N LEU A 170 4.98 17.34 1.08
CA LEU A 170 4.62 16.72 -0.21
C LEU A 170 3.72 17.62 -1.04
N HIS A 171 2.74 18.26 -0.40
CA HIS A 171 1.85 19.22 -1.05
C HIS A 171 2.61 20.44 -1.59
N GLU A 172 3.49 21.04 -0.79
CA GLU A 172 4.34 22.17 -1.19
C GLU A 172 5.26 21.82 -2.37
N LYS A 173 5.75 20.57 -2.43
CA LYS A 173 6.57 20.06 -3.55
C LYS A 173 5.74 19.53 -4.72
N LYS A 174 4.42 19.66 -4.68
CA LYS A 174 3.51 19.17 -5.73
C LYS A 174 3.65 17.67 -6.02
N LEU A 175 3.94 16.89 -4.99
CA LEU A 175 4.01 15.43 -5.03
C LEU A 175 2.66 14.82 -4.65
N PRO A 176 2.13 13.87 -5.45
CA PRO A 176 0.88 13.20 -5.11
C PRO A 176 1.08 12.23 -3.95
N TYR A 177 0.08 12.18 -3.07
CA TYR A 177 0.02 11.17 -2.02
C TYR A 177 -1.44 10.81 -1.70
N GLY A 178 -1.62 9.66 -1.09
CA GLY A 178 -2.88 9.23 -0.52
C GLY A 178 -2.77 8.91 0.95
N ILE A 179 -3.91 8.54 1.53
CA ILE A 179 -4.03 8.16 2.93
C ILE A 179 -4.37 6.67 3.02
N SER A 180 -3.82 6.00 4.01
CA SER A 180 -4.17 4.66 4.44
C SER A 180 -4.78 4.74 5.83
N SER A 181 -6.08 4.47 5.96
CA SER A 181 -6.79 4.52 7.23
C SER A 181 -7.30 3.15 7.63
N CYS A 182 -6.88 2.68 8.79
CA CYS A 182 -7.40 1.46 9.38
C CYS A 182 -8.58 1.82 10.31
N TYR A 183 -9.82 1.46 9.93
CA TYR A 183 -10.95 1.67 10.81
C TYR A 183 -11.08 0.56 11.84
N THR A 184 -11.36 0.98 13.06
CA THR A 184 -11.45 0.16 14.26
C THR A 184 -12.77 0.42 14.96
N SER A 185 -13.07 -0.35 16.02
CA SER A 185 -14.22 -0.13 16.89
C SER A 185 -14.27 1.27 17.52
N VAL A 186 -13.11 1.95 17.63
CA VAL A 186 -12.99 3.23 18.35
C VAL A 186 -12.87 4.46 17.45
N ASN A 187 -12.46 4.32 16.17
CA ASN A 187 -12.24 5.46 15.29
C ASN A 187 -13.15 5.51 14.04
N TYR A 188 -13.99 4.52 13.81
CA TYR A 188 -14.78 4.34 12.59
C TYR A 188 -15.67 5.55 12.24
N GLU A 189 -16.27 6.21 13.21
CA GLU A 189 -17.07 7.42 12.99
C GLU A 189 -16.16 8.60 12.59
N LYS A 190 -15.03 8.74 13.27
CA LYS A 190 -14.09 9.84 13.05
C LYS A 190 -13.54 9.83 11.63
N ILE A 191 -12.98 8.69 11.19
CA ILE A 191 -12.32 8.59 9.89
C ILE A 191 -13.30 8.56 8.70
N THR A 192 -14.59 8.38 8.95
CA THR A 192 -15.65 8.47 7.94
C THR A 192 -16.50 9.74 8.07
N SER A 193 -16.09 10.69 8.93
CA SER A 193 -16.77 11.96 9.08
C SER A 193 -16.47 12.92 7.91
N ASP A 194 -17.42 13.79 7.59
CA ASP A 194 -17.22 14.84 6.60
C ASP A 194 -16.07 15.79 7.00
N THR A 195 -15.92 16.07 8.29
CA THR A 195 -14.85 16.94 8.81
C THR A 195 -13.48 16.35 8.51
N TYR A 196 -13.26 15.07 8.81
CA TYR A 196 -12.00 14.41 8.53
C TYR A 196 -11.72 14.35 7.02
N TYR A 197 -12.74 13.98 6.25
CA TYR A 197 -12.60 13.87 4.80
C TYR A 197 -12.28 15.21 4.13
N ASN A 198 -12.95 16.28 4.55
CA ASN A 198 -12.64 17.63 4.07
C ASN A 198 -11.23 18.06 4.46
N SER A 199 -10.79 17.75 5.68
CA SER A 199 -9.42 18.08 6.09
C SER A 199 -8.35 17.39 5.23
N LEU A 200 -8.58 16.15 4.78
CA LEU A 200 -7.68 15.46 3.86
C LEU A 200 -7.64 16.12 2.47
N ILE A 201 -8.79 16.58 1.98
CA ILE A 201 -8.88 17.34 0.73
C ILE A 201 -8.10 18.65 0.85
N ASP A 202 -8.31 19.39 1.94
CA ASP A 202 -7.66 20.68 2.20
C ASP A 202 -6.13 20.52 2.36
N MET A 203 -5.67 19.38 2.87
CA MET A 203 -4.25 19.04 2.96
C MET A 203 -3.66 18.52 1.64
N GLY A 204 -4.47 18.29 0.59
CA GLY A 204 -4.00 17.93 -0.74
C GLY A 204 -3.86 16.42 -0.99
N ALA A 205 -4.53 15.56 -0.22
CA ALA A 205 -4.58 14.12 -0.50
C ALA A 205 -5.41 13.83 -1.75
N TYR A 206 -4.99 12.86 -2.58
CA TYR A 206 -5.66 12.48 -3.83
C TYR A 206 -6.54 11.26 -3.70
N PHE A 207 -6.25 10.38 -2.76
CA PHE A 207 -7.05 9.19 -2.47
C PHE A 207 -6.97 8.82 -0.99
N ILE A 208 -7.94 8.04 -0.54
CA ILE A 208 -7.91 7.38 0.75
C ILE A 208 -8.23 5.91 0.58
N TRP A 209 -7.44 5.06 1.21
CA TRP A 209 -7.63 3.62 1.23
C TRP A 209 -8.02 3.19 2.64
N TYR A 210 -9.24 2.68 2.79
CA TYR A 210 -9.76 2.15 4.03
C TYR A 210 -9.50 0.67 4.16
N PHE A 211 -8.97 0.28 5.30
CA PHE A 211 -8.82 -1.11 5.71
C PHE A 211 -9.57 -1.31 7.02
N HIS A 212 -10.38 -2.36 7.12
CA HIS A 212 -10.91 -2.68 8.42
C HIS A 212 -9.85 -3.41 9.26
N TYR A 213 -9.83 -3.16 10.55
CA TYR A 213 -8.88 -3.80 11.45
C TYR A 213 -9.04 -5.32 11.42
N MET A 214 -7.92 -6.02 11.19
CA MET A 214 -7.82 -7.48 11.22
C MET A 214 -6.97 -7.89 12.42
N PRO A 215 -7.53 -8.68 13.38
CA PRO A 215 -6.81 -9.10 14.57
C PRO A 215 -5.88 -10.30 14.24
N VAL A 216 -4.84 -10.04 13.46
CA VAL A 216 -3.84 -11.04 13.06
C VAL A 216 -2.47 -10.64 13.59
N GLY A 217 -1.59 -11.63 13.77
CA GLY A 217 -0.25 -11.43 14.32
C GLY A 217 -0.20 -11.51 15.84
N ASN A 218 1.03 -11.52 16.37
CA ASN A 218 1.30 -11.72 17.79
C ASN A 218 0.77 -10.58 18.68
N ASP A 219 0.70 -9.36 18.15
CA ASP A 219 0.20 -8.16 18.86
C ASP A 219 -1.25 -7.84 18.53
N ALA A 220 -2.04 -8.85 18.14
CA ALA A 220 -3.46 -8.64 17.84
C ALA A 220 -4.21 -8.06 19.06
N ALA A 221 -5.03 -7.03 18.79
CA ALA A 221 -5.83 -6.30 19.77
C ALA A 221 -7.34 -6.50 19.44
N PRO A 222 -7.97 -7.61 19.89
CA PRO A 222 -9.35 -7.97 19.51
C PRO A 222 -10.39 -6.88 19.83
N GLU A 223 -10.14 -6.05 20.83
CA GLU A 223 -10.99 -4.92 21.22
C GLU A 223 -11.09 -3.84 20.13
N LEU A 224 -10.13 -3.78 19.23
CA LEU A 224 -10.16 -2.86 18.09
C LEU A 224 -11.02 -3.38 16.92
N LEU A 225 -11.50 -4.62 16.97
CA LEU A 225 -12.31 -5.19 15.90
C LEU A 225 -13.68 -4.50 15.82
N PRO A 226 -14.04 -3.89 14.68
CA PRO A 226 -15.36 -3.29 14.52
C PRO A 226 -16.45 -4.36 14.49
N ASN A 227 -17.53 -4.12 15.22
CA ASN A 227 -18.70 -4.99 15.20
C ASN A 227 -19.49 -4.87 13.87
N PRO A 228 -20.45 -5.77 13.58
CA PRO A 228 -21.18 -5.75 12.32
C PRO A 228 -21.87 -4.42 12.01
N LYS A 229 -22.49 -3.76 13.03
CA LYS A 229 -23.17 -2.47 12.85
C LYS A 229 -22.19 -1.33 12.52
N GLN A 230 -21.03 -1.33 13.15
CA GLN A 230 -19.96 -0.37 12.83
C GLN A 230 -19.45 -0.57 11.41
N ARG A 231 -19.25 -1.80 10.97
CA ARG A 231 -18.84 -2.13 9.59
C ARG A 231 -19.88 -1.69 8.56
N GLU A 232 -21.17 -1.94 8.83
CA GLU A 232 -22.28 -1.47 7.99
C GLU A 232 -22.29 0.06 7.90
N THR A 233 -22.09 0.76 9.01
CA THR A 233 -21.99 2.23 9.03
C THR A 233 -20.85 2.70 8.14
N VAL A 234 -19.64 2.14 8.27
CA VAL A 234 -18.48 2.48 7.43
C VAL A 234 -18.76 2.22 5.95
N TYR A 235 -19.36 1.08 5.62
CA TYR A 235 -19.76 0.72 4.26
C TYR A 235 -20.61 1.80 3.61
N HIS A 236 -21.68 2.23 4.28
CA HIS A 236 -22.56 3.29 3.75
C HIS A 236 -21.90 4.66 3.70
N ARG A 237 -21.10 5.00 4.73
CA ARG A 237 -20.40 6.28 4.79
C ARG A 237 -19.36 6.43 3.68
N ILE A 238 -18.53 5.41 3.44
CA ILE A 238 -17.52 5.47 2.38
C ILE A 238 -18.17 5.65 1.01
N ARG A 239 -19.29 4.96 0.73
CA ARG A 239 -20.03 5.12 -0.52
C ARG A 239 -20.60 6.53 -0.70
N HIS A 240 -21.16 7.08 0.38
CA HIS A 240 -21.65 8.46 0.38
C HIS A 240 -20.50 9.46 0.11
N LEU A 241 -19.38 9.33 0.83
CA LEU A 241 -18.22 10.21 0.65
C LEU A 241 -17.65 10.11 -0.77
N ARG A 242 -17.52 8.91 -1.30
CA ARG A 242 -17.08 8.67 -2.69
C ARG A 242 -17.98 9.35 -3.73
N ALA A 243 -19.29 9.38 -3.49
CA ALA A 243 -20.26 9.99 -4.39
C ALA A 243 -20.34 11.52 -4.28
N THR A 244 -19.92 12.11 -3.16
CA THR A 244 -20.17 13.52 -2.84
C THR A 244 -18.93 14.38 -2.67
N LYS A 245 -17.75 13.79 -2.57
CA LYS A 245 -16.49 14.51 -2.30
C LYS A 245 -15.44 14.25 -3.40
N PRO A 246 -14.59 15.22 -3.72
CA PRO A 246 -13.55 15.12 -4.75
C PRO A 246 -12.26 14.42 -4.24
N LEU A 247 -12.39 13.38 -3.44
CA LEU A 247 -11.30 12.53 -2.97
C LEU A 247 -11.68 11.07 -3.24
N PHE A 248 -10.84 10.35 -3.99
CA PHE A 248 -11.13 8.97 -4.34
C PHE A 248 -10.98 8.05 -3.12
N ALA A 249 -12.05 7.38 -2.73
CA ALA A 249 -12.06 6.44 -1.60
C ALA A 249 -12.12 5.00 -2.09
N MET A 250 -11.23 4.15 -1.56
CA MET A 250 -11.24 2.71 -1.73
C MET A 250 -11.56 2.04 -0.38
N ASP A 251 -12.44 1.06 -0.39
CA ASP A 251 -12.77 0.22 0.77
C ASP A 251 -12.30 -1.20 0.51
N PHE A 252 -11.11 -1.53 0.99
CA PHE A 252 -10.40 -2.76 0.59
C PHE A 252 -11.25 -4.03 0.76
N GLN A 253 -11.95 -4.17 1.88
CA GLN A 253 -12.76 -5.36 2.15
C GLN A 253 -14.15 -5.32 1.50
N ASN A 254 -14.77 -4.15 1.39
CA ASN A 254 -16.16 -4.04 0.97
C ASN A 254 -16.32 -3.70 -0.54
N ASP A 255 -15.26 -3.31 -1.24
CA ASP A 255 -15.29 -3.09 -2.69
C ASP A 255 -15.20 -4.41 -3.50
N ALA A 256 -15.25 -5.56 -2.84
CA ALA A 256 -15.25 -6.87 -3.47
C ALA A 256 -16.37 -7.04 -4.52
N GLU A 257 -17.52 -6.37 -4.35
CA GLU A 257 -18.62 -6.37 -5.31
C GLU A 257 -18.21 -5.81 -6.69
N TYR A 258 -17.28 -4.84 -6.74
CA TYR A 258 -16.83 -4.23 -8.01
C TYR A 258 -15.74 -5.05 -8.72
N VAL A 259 -15.10 -5.97 -8.02
CA VAL A 259 -13.95 -6.75 -8.54
C VAL A 259 -14.20 -8.26 -8.55
N GLY A 260 -15.43 -8.68 -8.32
CA GLY A 260 -15.84 -10.09 -8.37
C GLY A 260 -15.30 -10.94 -7.21
N GLY A 261 -15.29 -10.38 -5.99
CA GLY A 261 -14.87 -11.07 -4.76
C GLY A 261 -13.47 -10.71 -4.31
N CYS A 262 -12.84 -11.57 -3.50
CA CYS A 262 -11.50 -11.37 -2.99
C CYS A 262 -10.47 -11.29 -4.13
N ILE A 263 -9.52 -10.36 -4.03
CA ILE A 263 -8.49 -10.09 -5.04
C ILE A 263 -7.13 -10.72 -4.71
N ALA A 264 -7.00 -11.36 -3.55
CA ALA A 264 -5.78 -12.01 -3.06
C ALA A 264 -5.48 -13.35 -3.77
N GLY A 265 -4.45 -14.05 -3.35
CA GLY A 265 -4.07 -15.37 -3.87
C GLY A 265 -3.63 -15.34 -5.33
N GLY A 266 -2.90 -14.31 -5.75
CA GLY A 266 -2.45 -14.16 -7.13
C GLY A 266 -3.54 -13.72 -8.12
N LYS A 267 -4.82 -13.58 -7.70
CA LYS A 267 -5.91 -13.16 -8.60
C LYS A 267 -5.67 -11.73 -9.13
N ARG A 268 -5.41 -10.78 -8.23
CA ARG A 268 -5.04 -9.39 -8.58
C ARG A 268 -3.78 -8.94 -7.86
N TYR A 269 -3.48 -9.52 -6.69
CA TYR A 269 -2.23 -9.32 -5.99
C TYR A 269 -1.79 -10.57 -5.24
N LEU A 270 -0.52 -10.64 -4.96
CA LEU A 270 0.09 -11.52 -3.96
C LEU A 270 1.01 -10.68 -3.07
N HIS A 271 1.43 -11.27 -1.96
CA HIS A 271 2.33 -10.65 -1.01
C HIS A 271 3.63 -11.43 -0.91
N ILE A 272 4.77 -10.75 -0.92
CA ILE A 272 6.08 -11.33 -0.64
C ILE A 272 6.63 -10.66 0.61
N ASN A 273 6.70 -11.41 1.71
CA ASN A 273 7.12 -10.87 2.99
C ASN A 273 8.64 -10.69 3.09
N ALA A 274 9.11 -10.07 4.17
CA ALA A 274 10.54 -9.77 4.36
C ALA A 274 11.43 -11.00 4.55
N ASN A 275 10.86 -12.20 4.79
CA ASN A 275 11.57 -13.48 4.77
C ASN A 275 11.69 -14.09 3.37
N GLY A 276 11.01 -13.51 2.39
CA GLY A 276 10.93 -14.02 1.01
C GLY A 276 9.80 -15.01 0.78
N ASP A 277 8.95 -15.28 1.77
CA ASP A 277 7.80 -16.16 1.60
C ASP A 277 6.74 -15.49 0.73
N VAL A 278 6.12 -16.27 -0.15
CA VAL A 278 5.08 -15.80 -1.07
C VAL A 278 3.73 -16.15 -0.48
N ASP A 279 3.11 -15.16 0.15
CA ASP A 279 1.83 -15.29 0.84
C ASP A 279 0.66 -14.91 -0.09
N PRO A 280 -0.50 -15.55 0.05
CA PRO A 280 -1.69 -15.16 -0.73
C PRO A 280 -2.21 -13.76 -0.38
N CYS A 281 -1.96 -13.28 0.85
CA CYS A 281 -2.45 -12.00 1.36
C CYS A 281 -1.61 -11.54 2.55
N VAL A 282 -1.46 -10.25 2.76
CA VAL A 282 -0.78 -9.67 3.94
C VAL A 282 -1.37 -10.09 5.29
N PHE A 283 -2.62 -10.55 5.31
CA PHE A 283 -3.30 -11.03 6.52
C PHE A 283 -3.30 -12.57 6.65
N VAL A 284 -2.62 -13.29 5.74
CA VAL A 284 -2.52 -14.75 5.73
C VAL A 284 -1.06 -15.13 5.75
N HIS A 285 -0.55 -15.45 6.93
CA HIS A 285 0.87 -15.75 7.17
C HIS A 285 1.15 -17.23 6.96
N TYR A 286 0.74 -17.77 5.82
CA TYR A 286 1.00 -19.15 5.38
C TYR A 286 1.51 -19.14 3.95
N SER A 287 2.65 -19.76 3.75
CA SER A 287 3.27 -19.89 2.44
C SER A 287 3.78 -21.30 2.21
N ASN A 288 3.74 -21.74 0.96
CA ASN A 288 4.40 -22.96 0.50
C ASN A 288 5.47 -22.67 -0.57
N ALA A 289 5.80 -21.39 -0.78
CA ALA A 289 6.83 -20.96 -1.72
C ALA A 289 7.65 -19.82 -1.13
N ASN A 290 8.95 -19.83 -1.40
CA ASN A 290 9.87 -18.75 -1.00
C ASN A 290 10.66 -18.28 -2.23
N ILE A 291 10.72 -16.97 -2.44
CA ILE A 291 11.36 -16.38 -3.62
C ILE A 291 12.88 -16.60 -3.69
N ARG A 292 13.49 -17.05 -2.59
CA ARG A 292 14.90 -17.47 -2.56
C ARG A 292 15.11 -18.88 -3.06
N GLU A 293 14.07 -19.70 -3.09
CA GLU A 293 14.10 -21.12 -3.44
C GLU A 293 13.48 -21.41 -4.81
N CYS A 294 12.57 -20.54 -5.27
CA CYS A 294 11.87 -20.69 -6.54
C CYS A 294 11.69 -19.37 -7.26
N THR A 295 11.36 -19.42 -8.54
CA THR A 295 11.00 -18.24 -9.34
C THR A 295 9.60 -17.75 -8.99
N LEU A 296 9.30 -16.49 -9.32
CA LEU A 296 7.96 -15.92 -9.14
C LEU A 296 6.89 -16.74 -9.91
N LEU A 297 7.22 -17.27 -11.09
CA LEU A 297 6.29 -18.09 -11.86
C LEU A 297 6.02 -19.43 -11.15
N GLU A 298 7.04 -20.10 -10.65
CA GLU A 298 6.88 -21.35 -9.88
C GLU A 298 6.05 -21.12 -8.62
N ALA A 299 6.26 -19.99 -7.93
CA ALA A 299 5.44 -19.60 -6.78
C ALA A 299 3.95 -19.40 -7.17
N LEU A 300 3.67 -18.75 -8.31
CA LEU A 300 2.30 -18.57 -8.82
C LEU A 300 1.62 -19.89 -9.24
N GLN A 301 2.40 -20.91 -9.55
CA GLN A 301 1.91 -22.26 -9.90
C GLN A 301 1.81 -23.19 -8.69
N SER A 302 2.19 -22.71 -7.51
CA SER A 302 2.10 -23.47 -6.27
C SER A 302 0.65 -23.69 -5.82
N PRO A 303 0.36 -24.68 -4.94
CA PRO A 303 -1.01 -25.03 -4.55
C PRO A 303 -1.77 -23.99 -3.72
N ILE A 304 -1.13 -22.94 -3.20
CA ILE A 304 -1.79 -21.87 -2.41
C ILE A 304 -2.19 -20.72 -3.32
#